data_509f7f0826c2702a1b105cc160da6433
#
_entry.id   509f7f0826c2702a1b105cc160da6433
#
_cell.length_a   1.000
_cell.length_b   1.000
_cell.length_c   1.000
_cell.angle_alpha   90.00
_cell.angle_beta   90.00
_cell.angle_gamma   90.00
#
_symmetry.space_group_name_H-M   'P 1'
#
loop_
_entity.id
_entity.type
_entity.pdbx_description
1 polymer ?
#
loop_
_entity_poly.entity_id
_entity_poly.type
_entity_poly.pdbx_seq_one_letter_code
_entity_poly.pdbx_strand_id
1 'polypeptide(L)'
;MNIVEKLEILADAAKYDVACTSSGVDRGARRGQLGNAMAAGCCHSFTPDGRCISLLKVLMTNVCIYDCAYCVNRASNEVARTAFTPRELADLTISFYRRNYIEGLFVSSGVIKSPDYTTELMIETLRILREEYGFRGYIHAKAVPGTSPELIDRLGHLADRMSVNLELPSQKSLALLCPQKRKQQLLAPMRQIRDSMAEDADTRALMRKNTTYYSQNRPAKRKRAFVPAGQSTQMIVGATPENDFQILNLSAALYRTLSLKRVFFSAYLPVTSDKRLPASGAVELDREHRLYQADWLMRFYKFDVSEIIDEENPYLDPQLDPKANWAVNHLEHFPVEVNTAPLEMLLRVPGIGPRGARLIVKARRTCCLHEPELRKLGIAYKRARFFITCNGKYAGTGTPIAPGALRAQLAAPIDGGKHRRRAAKQCQGQLSLFDPLEGQNQHGKRIEEAQARDALHNAQGTSTHDAPTNSARAGADDALRTSCKASTSSTPMTAQKTSISSSSPRSLPEKSTLASQADGLFGWQHAIDKQKVCA
;
A
#
# COMPACT_ATOMS: atom_id res chain seq x y z
N MET A 1 8.38 -24.39 22.39
CA MET A 1 7.77 -23.95 21.11
C MET A 1 8.88 -23.76 20.10
N ASN A 2 8.81 -24.44 18.98
CA ASN A 2 9.80 -24.30 17.91
C ASN A 2 9.55 -23.03 17.07
N ILE A 3 10.49 -22.68 16.19
CA ILE A 3 10.41 -21.41 15.42
C ILE A 3 9.25 -21.40 14.40
N VAL A 4 8.83 -22.57 13.92
CA VAL A 4 7.72 -22.71 12.97
C VAL A 4 6.40 -22.45 13.68
N GLU A 5 6.19 -23.05 14.85
CA GLU A 5 5.02 -22.81 15.69
C GLU A 5 4.89 -21.34 16.10
N LYS A 6 6.01 -20.68 16.44
CA LYS A 6 6.04 -19.23 16.71
C LYS A 6 5.63 -18.43 15.47
N LEU A 7 6.15 -18.81 14.30
CA LEU A 7 5.84 -18.14 13.05
C LEU A 7 4.36 -18.24 12.72
N GLU A 8 3.75 -19.41 12.89
CA GLU A 8 2.32 -19.64 12.67
C GLU A 8 1.47 -18.67 13.50
N ILE A 9 1.71 -18.62 14.80
CA ILE A 9 0.98 -17.75 15.74
C ILE A 9 1.19 -16.27 15.40
N LEU A 10 2.45 -15.85 15.18
CA LEU A 10 2.80 -14.43 15.05
C LEU A 10 2.53 -13.88 13.64
N ALA A 11 2.54 -14.71 12.60
CA ALA A 11 2.12 -14.33 11.27
C ALA A 11 0.59 -14.24 11.17
N ASP A 12 -0.14 -15.17 11.77
CA ASP A 12 -1.61 -15.09 11.84
C ASP A 12 -2.07 -13.87 12.63
N ALA A 13 -1.47 -13.60 13.77
CA ALA A 13 -1.76 -12.39 14.55
C ALA A 13 -1.45 -11.09 13.78
N ALA A 14 -0.52 -11.11 12.83
CA ALA A 14 -0.17 -9.96 12.01
C ALA A 14 -1.16 -9.70 10.85
N LYS A 15 -2.06 -10.61 10.51
CA LYS A 15 -2.99 -10.47 9.36
C LYS A 15 -3.91 -9.25 9.47
N TYR A 16 -4.27 -8.86 10.68
CA TYR A 16 -5.13 -7.71 10.97
C TYR A 16 -4.43 -6.36 10.82
N ASP A 17 -3.13 -6.35 10.58
CA ASP A 17 -2.33 -5.15 10.37
C ASP A 17 -2.32 -4.82 8.87
N VAL A 18 -3.18 -3.88 8.44
CA VAL A 18 -3.31 -3.53 7.02
C VAL A 18 -2.21 -2.57 6.62
N ALA A 19 -1.07 -3.07 6.26
CA ALA A 19 0.00 -2.24 5.70
C ALA A 19 0.34 -2.60 4.24
N CYS A 20 -0.33 -3.62 3.68
CA CYS A 20 -0.06 -4.10 2.32
C CYS A 20 -1.26 -4.83 1.75
N THR A 21 -1.49 -4.67 0.47
CA THR A 21 -2.39 -5.54 -0.29
C THR A 21 -1.71 -6.90 -0.45
N SER A 22 -2.28 -7.95 0.14
CA SER A 22 -1.87 -9.32 -0.13
C SER A 22 -2.09 -9.63 -1.61
N SER A 23 -1.19 -10.38 -2.25
CA SER A 23 -1.35 -10.74 -3.67
C SER A 23 -2.52 -11.68 -3.92
N GLY A 24 -3.06 -12.33 -2.89
CA GLY A 24 -4.14 -13.32 -2.99
C GLY A 24 -3.81 -14.52 -3.89
N VAL A 25 -2.53 -14.73 -4.21
CA VAL A 25 -2.11 -15.82 -5.09
C VAL A 25 -1.57 -16.95 -4.23
N ASP A 26 -2.31 -18.05 -4.18
CA ASP A 26 -1.83 -19.35 -3.71
C ASP A 26 -1.63 -20.28 -4.91
N ARG A 27 -0.40 -20.73 -5.10
CA ARG A 27 -0.04 -21.71 -6.15
C ARG A 27 0.90 -22.74 -5.57
N GLY A 28 0.40 -23.96 -5.40
CA GLY A 28 1.23 -25.10 -5.03
C GLY A 28 2.30 -25.42 -6.08
N ALA A 29 3.42 -25.98 -5.66
CA ALA A 29 4.46 -26.47 -6.54
C ALA A 29 3.89 -27.54 -7.49
N ARG A 30 4.21 -27.45 -8.79
CA ARG A 30 3.89 -28.49 -9.79
C ARG A 30 5.18 -29.16 -10.25
N ARG A 31 5.14 -30.48 -10.38
CA ARG A 31 6.27 -31.28 -10.87
C ARG A 31 6.72 -30.77 -12.25
N GLY A 32 7.99 -30.40 -12.39
CA GLY A 32 8.52 -29.82 -13.64
C GLY A 32 8.36 -28.31 -13.79
N GLN A 33 7.82 -27.59 -12.80
CA GLN A 33 7.78 -26.13 -12.78
C GLN A 33 8.52 -25.58 -11.54
N LEU A 34 9.19 -24.45 -11.72
CA LEU A 34 9.93 -23.76 -10.65
C LEU A 34 9.01 -22.78 -9.91
N GLY A 35 8.99 -22.90 -8.57
CA GLY A 35 8.36 -21.95 -7.67
C GLY A 35 6.96 -22.33 -7.20
N ASN A 36 6.65 -21.93 -5.99
CA ASN A 36 5.32 -21.89 -5.40
C ASN A 36 5.04 -20.48 -4.88
N ALA A 37 3.77 -20.10 -4.78
CA ALA A 37 3.35 -18.88 -4.12
C ALA A 37 2.50 -19.27 -2.93
N MET A 38 2.96 -18.95 -1.73
CA MET A 38 2.21 -19.15 -0.49
C MET A 38 1.60 -17.83 -0.04
N ALA A 39 0.32 -17.85 0.29
CA ALA A 39 -0.43 -16.65 0.69
C ALA A 39 -0.09 -16.15 2.10
N ALA A 40 0.57 -16.97 2.91
CA ALA A 40 0.73 -16.73 4.33
C ALA A 40 2.01 -15.97 4.71
N GLY A 41 1.84 -15.02 5.62
CA GLY A 41 2.94 -14.30 6.27
C GLY A 41 3.69 -13.33 5.37
N CYS A 42 3.34 -13.23 4.10
CA CYS A 42 3.96 -12.31 3.16
C CYS A 42 2.98 -11.20 2.76
N CYS A 43 3.42 -9.96 2.88
CA CYS A 43 2.70 -8.82 2.33
C CYS A 43 3.44 -8.24 1.13
N HIS A 44 2.71 -7.53 0.29
CA HIS A 44 3.25 -6.88 -0.89
C HIS A 44 3.26 -5.36 -0.71
N SER A 45 4.41 -4.75 -0.93
CA SER A 45 4.57 -3.29 -1.00
C SER A 45 4.98 -2.91 -2.41
N PHE A 46 4.49 -1.77 -2.90
CA PHE A 46 4.85 -1.28 -4.21
C PHE A 46 5.90 -0.17 -4.10
N THR A 47 6.95 -0.29 -4.90
CA THR A 47 7.94 0.77 -5.09
C THR A 47 7.37 1.89 -5.99
N PRO A 48 7.95 3.10 -5.99
CA PRO A 48 7.51 4.20 -6.86
C PRO A 48 7.53 3.87 -8.36
N ASP A 49 8.37 2.94 -8.77
CA ASP A 49 8.46 2.42 -10.15
C ASP A 49 7.42 1.33 -10.47
N GLY A 50 6.53 1.01 -9.49
CA GLY A 50 5.45 0.04 -9.65
C GLY A 50 5.84 -1.42 -9.43
N ARG A 51 7.08 -1.71 -9.04
CA ARG A 51 7.53 -3.05 -8.68
C ARG A 51 6.87 -3.52 -7.38
N CYS A 52 6.43 -4.77 -7.34
CA CYS A 52 5.90 -5.41 -6.13
C CYS A 52 7.04 -6.04 -5.33
N ILE A 53 7.12 -5.70 -4.04
CA ILE A 53 8.08 -6.26 -3.08
C ILE A 53 7.33 -7.17 -2.12
N SER A 54 7.77 -8.42 -1.99
CA SER A 54 7.26 -9.37 -1.02
C SER A 54 7.96 -9.20 0.33
N LEU A 55 7.21 -9.03 1.41
CA LEU A 55 7.73 -8.82 2.75
C LEU A 55 7.28 -9.95 3.68
N LEU A 56 8.19 -10.45 4.52
CA LEU A 56 7.80 -11.22 5.70
C LEU A 56 7.06 -10.28 6.65
N LYS A 57 5.79 -10.54 6.90
CA LYS A 57 4.94 -9.75 7.79
C LYS A 57 4.65 -10.55 9.04
N VAL A 58 5.16 -10.08 10.17
CA VAL A 58 5.10 -10.81 11.45
C VAL A 58 5.11 -9.86 12.63
N LEU A 59 4.49 -10.30 13.74
CA LEU A 59 4.67 -9.66 15.03
C LEU A 59 5.98 -10.14 15.68
N MET A 60 6.68 -9.23 16.36
CA MET A 60 7.75 -9.60 17.28
C MET A 60 7.21 -10.42 18.43
N THR A 61 6.03 -10.02 18.93
CA THR A 61 5.25 -10.74 19.93
C THR A 61 3.78 -10.38 19.83
N ASN A 62 2.89 -11.31 20.17
CA ASN A 62 1.47 -11.06 20.40
C ASN A 62 1.11 -10.95 21.89
N VAL A 63 2.08 -11.01 22.78
CA VAL A 63 1.91 -10.62 24.20
C VAL A 63 1.74 -9.11 24.23
N CYS A 64 0.66 -8.62 24.85
CA CYS A 64 0.37 -7.19 24.93
C CYS A 64 -0.18 -6.82 26.29
N ILE A 65 0.32 -5.71 26.86
CA ILE A 65 -0.19 -5.13 28.10
C ILE A 65 -1.43 -4.23 27.88
N TYR A 66 -1.73 -3.91 26.61
CA TYR A 66 -2.88 -3.07 26.26
C TYR A 66 -4.13 -3.92 26.01
N ASP A 67 -5.29 -3.34 26.33
CA ASP A 67 -6.59 -3.96 26.17
C ASP A 67 -7.46 -3.21 25.14
N CYS A 68 -6.92 -3.00 23.94
CA CYS A 68 -7.64 -2.33 22.85
C CYS A 68 -8.83 -3.19 22.41
N ALA A 69 -10.05 -2.67 22.53
CA ALA A 69 -11.29 -3.43 22.30
C ALA A 69 -11.37 -4.13 20.94
N TYR A 70 -10.81 -3.50 19.89
CA TYR A 70 -10.82 -4.02 18.50
C TYR A 70 -9.69 -5.03 18.19
N CYS A 71 -8.77 -5.29 19.14
CA CYS A 71 -7.56 -6.06 18.84
C CYS A 71 -7.69 -7.52 19.30
N VAL A 72 -7.40 -8.46 18.39
CA VAL A 72 -7.39 -9.90 18.73
C VAL A 72 -6.33 -10.22 19.81
N ASN A 73 -5.24 -9.46 19.85
CA ASN A 73 -4.13 -9.63 20.79
C ASN A 73 -4.27 -8.81 22.08
N ARG A 74 -5.47 -8.27 22.39
CA ARG A 74 -5.71 -7.53 23.63
C ARG A 74 -5.41 -8.39 24.85
N ALA A 75 -5.02 -7.75 25.97
CA ALA A 75 -4.58 -8.46 27.17
C ALA A 75 -5.62 -9.46 27.69
N SER A 76 -6.92 -9.10 27.61
CA SER A 76 -8.02 -9.90 28.12
C SER A 76 -8.47 -11.07 27.23
N ASN A 77 -7.94 -11.19 25.99
CA ASN A 77 -8.29 -12.32 25.12
C ASN A 77 -7.44 -13.56 25.44
N GLU A 78 -8.09 -14.71 25.47
CA GLU A 78 -7.47 -16.03 25.62
C GLU A 78 -7.01 -16.53 24.24
N VAL A 79 -5.81 -16.10 23.82
CA VAL A 79 -5.16 -16.55 22.58
C VAL A 79 -3.78 -17.11 22.88
N ALA A 80 -3.30 -18.03 22.07
CA ALA A 80 -1.93 -18.54 22.19
C ALA A 80 -0.92 -17.38 22.09
N ARG A 81 -0.04 -17.26 23.09
CA ARG A 81 0.92 -16.15 23.21
C ARG A 81 2.33 -16.66 23.03
N THR A 82 3.09 -15.91 22.22
CA THR A 82 4.52 -16.19 22.04
C THR A 82 5.29 -14.93 21.66
N ALA A 83 6.63 -15.06 21.62
CA ALA A 83 7.52 -14.00 21.20
C ALA A 83 8.73 -14.59 20.46
N PHE A 84 9.20 -13.89 19.45
CA PHE A 84 10.55 -14.11 18.92
C PHE A 84 11.58 -13.41 19.79
N THR A 85 12.73 -14.03 19.94
CA THR A 85 13.94 -13.30 20.31
C THR A 85 14.43 -12.48 19.11
N PRO A 86 15.19 -11.40 19.32
CA PRO A 86 15.78 -10.62 18.22
C PRO A 86 16.57 -11.48 17.23
N ARG A 87 17.34 -12.44 17.74
CA ARG A 87 18.14 -13.38 16.93
C ARG A 87 17.24 -14.30 16.10
N GLU A 88 16.24 -14.93 16.70
CA GLU A 88 15.31 -15.81 15.98
C GLU A 88 14.63 -15.11 14.80
N LEU A 89 14.15 -13.89 15.01
CA LEU A 89 13.46 -13.15 13.93
C LEU A 89 14.43 -12.70 12.84
N ALA A 90 15.66 -12.31 13.20
CA ALA A 90 16.69 -11.97 12.23
C ALA A 90 17.10 -13.18 11.39
N ASP A 91 17.37 -14.32 12.02
CA ASP A 91 17.77 -15.56 11.35
C ASP A 91 16.66 -16.08 10.43
N LEU A 92 15.41 -16.04 10.87
CA LEU A 92 14.24 -16.38 10.07
C LEU A 92 14.12 -15.48 8.83
N THR A 93 14.27 -14.18 9.00
CA THR A 93 14.22 -13.20 7.90
C THR A 93 15.32 -13.48 6.86
N ILE A 94 16.55 -13.71 7.30
CA ILE A 94 17.67 -14.02 6.41
C ILE A 94 17.48 -15.37 5.70
N SER A 95 16.95 -16.37 6.39
CA SER A 95 16.65 -17.67 5.80
C SER A 95 15.63 -17.57 4.67
N PHE A 96 14.57 -16.79 4.86
CA PHE A 96 13.54 -16.55 3.84
C PHE A 96 14.08 -15.71 2.68
N TYR A 97 14.87 -14.69 2.98
CA TYR A 97 15.50 -13.86 1.97
C TYR A 97 16.47 -14.66 1.07
N ARG A 98 17.34 -15.48 1.66
CA ARG A 98 18.27 -16.33 0.90
C ARG A 98 17.57 -17.33 -0.01
N ARG A 99 16.36 -17.76 0.35
CA ARG A 99 15.52 -18.65 -0.46
C ARG A 99 14.65 -17.92 -1.47
N ASN A 100 14.81 -16.58 -1.62
CA ASN A 100 14.01 -15.72 -2.50
C ASN A 100 12.49 -15.76 -2.23
N TYR A 101 12.08 -16.07 -0.99
CA TYR A 101 10.66 -16.01 -0.61
C TYR A 101 10.20 -14.59 -0.35
N ILE A 102 11.12 -13.73 0.13
CA ILE A 102 10.86 -12.34 0.49
C ILE A 102 11.99 -11.43 0.01
N GLU A 103 11.68 -10.15 -0.15
CA GLU A 103 12.63 -9.08 -0.44
C GLU A 103 12.86 -8.18 0.78
N GLY A 104 12.08 -8.37 1.86
CA GLY A 104 12.20 -7.55 3.06
C GLY A 104 11.37 -8.04 4.23
N LEU A 105 11.37 -7.23 5.29
CA LEU A 105 10.68 -7.48 6.55
C LEU A 105 9.67 -6.36 6.84
N PHE A 106 8.46 -6.72 7.24
CA PHE A 106 7.53 -5.84 7.93
C PHE A 106 7.35 -6.35 9.36
N VAL A 107 7.86 -5.59 10.33
CA VAL A 107 7.79 -5.95 11.74
C VAL A 107 6.89 -5.00 12.50
N SER A 108 5.95 -5.58 13.24
CA SER A 108 5.13 -4.93 14.25
C SER A 108 5.20 -5.71 15.57
N SER A 109 4.51 -5.25 16.62
CA SER A 109 4.56 -5.93 17.92
C SER A 109 3.32 -5.62 18.75
N GLY A 110 2.90 -6.58 19.57
CA GLY A 110 2.24 -6.28 20.84
C GLY A 110 3.22 -5.56 21.77
N VAL A 111 2.73 -5.01 22.86
CA VAL A 111 3.54 -4.26 23.83
C VAL A 111 3.83 -5.14 25.04
N ILE A 112 5.06 -5.63 25.13
CA ILE A 112 5.57 -6.42 26.27
C ILE A 112 6.20 -5.47 27.30
N LYS A 113 5.88 -5.58 28.57
CA LYS A 113 6.40 -4.78 29.68
C LYS A 113 6.19 -3.27 29.50
N SER A 114 6.84 -2.66 28.50
CA SER A 114 6.73 -1.23 28.18
C SER A 114 6.92 -0.98 26.69
N PRO A 115 6.50 0.20 26.17
CA PRO A 115 6.80 0.62 24.80
C PRO A 115 8.29 0.62 24.48
N ASP A 116 9.10 1.17 25.37
CA ASP A 116 10.56 1.26 25.19
C ASP A 116 11.22 -0.11 25.13
N TYR A 117 10.93 -0.99 26.10
CA TYR A 117 11.44 -2.36 26.09
C TYR A 117 11.10 -3.12 24.80
N THR A 118 9.85 -2.97 24.33
CA THR A 118 9.42 -3.61 23.08
C THR A 118 10.17 -3.05 21.88
N THR A 119 10.37 -1.73 21.85
CA THR A 119 11.09 -1.06 20.77
C THR A 119 12.58 -1.41 20.77
N GLU A 120 13.20 -1.60 21.94
CA GLU A 120 14.58 -2.09 22.05
C GLU A 120 14.76 -3.48 21.43
N LEU A 121 13.83 -4.41 21.67
CA LEU A 121 13.86 -5.73 21.02
C LEU A 121 13.73 -5.61 19.48
N MET A 122 12.87 -4.71 19.00
CA MET A 122 12.76 -4.45 17.57
C MET A 122 14.06 -3.85 17.00
N ILE A 123 14.63 -2.86 17.67
CA ILE A 123 15.89 -2.22 17.28
C ILE A 123 17.01 -3.28 17.21
N GLU A 124 17.12 -4.15 18.22
CA GLU A 124 18.14 -5.18 18.23
C GLU A 124 17.97 -6.17 17.07
N THR A 125 16.73 -6.56 16.74
CA THR A 125 16.45 -7.37 15.55
C THR A 125 16.95 -6.68 14.28
N LEU A 126 16.65 -5.38 14.10
CA LEU A 126 17.07 -4.63 12.93
C LEU A 126 18.56 -4.36 12.91
N ARG A 127 19.21 -4.18 14.07
CA ARG A 127 20.65 -4.06 14.21
C ARG A 127 21.36 -5.34 13.72
N ILE A 128 20.92 -6.50 14.22
CA ILE A 128 21.44 -7.80 13.77
C ILE A 128 21.31 -7.94 12.25
N LEU A 129 20.15 -7.61 11.69
CA LEU A 129 19.95 -7.66 10.24
C LEU A 129 20.90 -6.72 9.49
N ARG A 130 21.01 -5.46 9.93
CA ARG A 130 21.75 -4.41 9.21
C ARG A 130 23.27 -4.53 9.38
N GLU A 131 23.73 -4.81 10.60
CA GLU A 131 25.13 -4.74 10.97
C GLU A 131 25.82 -6.11 10.90
N GLU A 132 25.19 -7.16 11.41
CA GLU A 132 25.79 -8.48 11.43
C GLU A 132 25.60 -9.23 10.10
N TYR A 133 24.36 -9.26 9.58
CA TYR A 133 24.06 -9.90 8.29
C TYR A 133 24.31 -9.02 7.06
N GLY A 134 24.57 -7.72 7.25
CA GLY A 134 24.71 -6.79 6.12
C GLY A 134 23.45 -6.69 5.24
N PHE A 135 22.27 -6.99 5.81
CA PHE A 135 21.01 -7.05 5.08
C PHE A 135 20.64 -5.69 4.49
N ARG A 136 20.50 -5.62 3.18
CA ARG A 136 20.14 -4.41 2.43
C ARG A 136 18.70 -4.41 1.91
N GLY A 137 17.95 -5.49 2.16
CA GLY A 137 16.52 -5.59 1.81
C GLY A 137 15.66 -4.55 2.54
N TYR A 138 14.44 -4.38 2.06
CA TYR A 138 13.50 -3.40 2.59
C TYR A 138 13.04 -3.77 4.01
N ILE A 139 13.01 -2.80 4.91
CA ILE A 139 12.48 -2.96 6.27
C ILE A 139 11.43 -1.88 6.55
N HIS A 140 10.23 -2.34 6.89
CA HIS A 140 9.16 -1.52 7.42
C HIS A 140 8.97 -1.84 8.91
N ALA A 141 9.17 -0.87 9.77
CA ALA A 141 8.95 -0.99 11.21
C ALA A 141 7.72 -0.20 11.65
N LYS A 142 6.85 -0.84 12.42
CA LYS A 142 5.72 -0.17 13.06
C LYS A 142 6.15 0.29 14.45
N ALA A 143 6.27 1.59 14.63
CA ALA A 143 6.66 2.17 15.91
C ALA A 143 5.57 1.93 16.97
N VAL A 144 6.00 1.59 18.17
CA VAL A 144 5.13 1.36 19.32
C VAL A 144 4.70 2.70 19.90
N PRO A 145 3.40 2.96 20.11
CA PRO A 145 2.93 4.19 20.75
C PRO A 145 3.48 4.35 22.17
N GLY A 146 4.02 5.53 22.47
CA GLY A 146 4.60 5.82 23.78
C GLY A 146 6.09 5.51 23.91
N THR A 147 6.74 5.09 22.83
CA THR A 147 8.21 4.93 22.77
C THR A 147 8.91 6.28 22.92
N SER A 148 10.03 6.27 23.65
CA SER A 148 10.88 7.45 23.86
C SER A 148 11.47 7.98 22.54
N PRO A 149 11.73 9.29 22.43
CA PRO A 149 12.25 9.92 21.21
C PRO A 149 13.58 9.33 20.74
N GLU A 150 14.46 8.97 21.66
CA GLU A 150 15.77 8.40 21.36
C GLU A 150 15.65 7.04 20.67
N LEU A 151 14.69 6.23 21.08
CA LEU A 151 14.44 4.92 20.47
C LEU A 151 13.74 5.06 19.11
N ILE A 152 12.86 6.04 18.93
CA ILE A 152 12.27 6.38 17.63
C ILE A 152 13.36 6.78 16.63
N ASP A 153 14.34 7.60 17.05
CA ASP A 153 15.46 7.98 16.20
C ASP A 153 16.33 6.78 15.81
N ARG A 154 16.72 5.96 16.77
CA ARG A 154 17.50 4.73 16.52
C ARG A 154 16.77 3.79 15.56
N LEU A 155 15.47 3.56 15.77
CA LEU A 155 14.64 2.71 14.90
C LEU A 155 14.57 3.26 13.47
N GLY A 156 14.44 4.60 13.32
CA GLY A 156 14.35 5.28 12.04
C GLY A 156 15.63 5.18 11.18
N HIS A 157 16.79 5.12 11.80
CA HIS A 157 18.06 4.90 11.08
C HIS A 157 18.24 3.45 10.59
N LEU A 158 17.53 2.48 11.17
CA LEU A 158 17.60 1.07 10.76
C LEU A 158 16.49 0.67 9.77
N ALA A 159 15.36 1.34 9.83
CA ALA A 159 14.21 1.08 8.95
C ALA A 159 14.27 1.87 7.63
N ASP A 160 13.61 1.37 6.59
CA ASP A 160 13.37 2.12 5.37
C ASP A 160 12.07 2.90 5.42
N ARG A 161 11.06 2.36 6.07
CA ARG A 161 9.78 3.00 6.36
C ARG A 161 9.40 2.80 7.81
N MET A 162 8.79 3.82 8.40
CA MET A 162 8.11 3.70 9.68
C MET A 162 6.62 3.97 9.54
N SER A 163 5.82 3.31 10.38
CA SER A 163 4.42 3.65 10.57
C SER A 163 4.08 3.79 12.03
N VAL A 164 3.22 4.76 12.33
CA VAL A 164 2.58 4.92 13.63
C VAL A 164 1.08 4.88 13.37
N ASN A 165 0.39 3.88 13.89
CA ASN A 165 -1.04 3.76 13.65
C ASN A 165 -1.83 4.74 14.51
N LEU A 166 -2.72 5.51 13.88
CA LEU A 166 -3.72 6.32 14.58
C LEU A 166 -4.81 5.49 15.21
N GLU A 167 -5.06 4.32 14.64
CA GLU A 167 -6.09 3.34 15.00
C GLU A 167 -7.50 3.85 14.75
N LEU A 168 -7.92 4.95 15.37
CA LEU A 168 -9.27 5.49 15.29
C LEU A 168 -9.26 6.97 14.88
N PRO A 169 -10.29 7.45 14.16
CA PRO A 169 -10.30 8.80 13.60
C PRO A 169 -10.40 9.92 14.65
N SER A 170 -11.04 9.68 15.81
CA SER A 170 -11.27 10.70 16.83
C SER A 170 -10.66 10.39 18.17
N GLN A 171 -10.40 11.44 18.97
CA GLN A 171 -9.95 11.29 20.35
C GLN A 171 -11.01 10.61 21.23
N LYS A 172 -12.30 10.87 20.96
CA LYS A 172 -13.41 10.27 21.71
C LYS A 172 -13.45 8.76 21.48
N SER A 173 -13.34 8.33 20.23
CA SER A 173 -13.31 6.92 19.86
C SER A 173 -12.06 6.22 20.39
N LEU A 174 -10.90 6.90 20.37
CA LEU A 174 -9.67 6.38 20.94
C LEU A 174 -9.80 6.14 22.44
N ALA A 175 -10.34 7.11 23.19
CA ALA A 175 -10.56 6.98 24.65
C ALA A 175 -11.55 5.86 24.98
N LEU A 176 -12.56 5.65 24.13
CA LEU A 176 -13.58 4.60 24.32
C LEU A 176 -13.01 3.20 24.12
N LEU A 177 -12.27 2.97 23.05
CA LEU A 177 -11.89 1.62 22.61
C LEU A 177 -10.45 1.22 22.95
N CYS A 178 -9.57 2.19 23.21
CA CYS A 178 -8.18 1.93 23.62
C CYS A 178 -7.66 3.01 24.59
N PRO A 179 -8.17 3.05 25.83
CA PRO A 179 -7.90 4.11 26.82
C PRO A 179 -6.42 4.22 27.21
N GLN A 180 -5.63 3.15 27.00
CA GLN A 180 -4.18 3.17 27.27
C GLN A 180 -3.39 3.94 26.22
N LYS A 181 -3.97 4.22 25.03
CA LYS A 181 -3.34 5.00 23.95
C LYS A 181 -3.84 6.45 24.00
N ARG A 182 -2.92 7.38 24.23
CA ARG A 182 -3.23 8.81 24.22
C ARG A 182 -2.86 9.42 22.86
N LYS A 183 -3.64 10.39 22.41
CA LYS A 183 -3.41 11.13 21.15
C LYS A 183 -1.96 11.62 21.00
N GLN A 184 -1.39 12.17 22.06
CA GLN A 184 -0.01 12.67 22.04
C GLN A 184 1.01 11.55 21.78
N GLN A 185 0.81 10.36 22.36
CA GLN A 185 1.67 9.20 22.15
C GLN A 185 1.65 8.68 20.69
N LEU A 186 0.63 9.03 19.92
CA LEU A 186 0.51 8.71 18.50
C LEU A 186 1.10 9.83 17.63
N LEU A 187 0.79 11.09 17.94
CA LEU A 187 1.21 12.23 17.11
C LEU A 187 2.65 12.68 17.35
N ALA A 188 3.17 12.57 18.58
CA ALA A 188 4.54 12.99 18.89
C ALA A 188 5.58 12.21 18.06
N PRO A 189 5.56 10.86 18.00
CA PRO A 189 6.46 10.11 17.13
C PRO A 189 6.31 10.47 15.65
N MET A 190 5.08 10.72 15.17
CA MET A 190 4.85 11.09 13.77
C MET A 190 5.46 12.45 13.42
N ARG A 191 5.39 13.42 14.34
CA ARG A 191 6.05 14.72 14.17
C ARG A 191 7.56 14.57 14.18
N GLN A 192 8.09 13.85 15.15
CA GLN A 192 9.54 13.57 15.23
C GLN A 192 10.04 12.91 13.94
N ILE A 193 9.36 11.88 13.43
CA ILE A 193 9.74 11.23 12.18
C ILE A 193 9.74 12.23 11.02
N ARG A 194 8.74 13.12 10.93
CA ARG A 194 8.69 14.20 9.92
C ARG A 194 9.91 15.11 10.01
N ASP A 195 10.23 15.57 11.22
CA ASP A 195 11.29 16.55 11.48
C ASP A 195 12.68 15.93 11.20
N SER A 196 12.93 14.72 11.71
CA SER A 196 14.17 13.97 11.42
C SER A 196 14.33 13.65 9.93
N MET A 197 13.24 13.38 9.20
CA MET A 197 13.29 13.21 7.74
C MET A 197 13.69 14.51 7.02
N ALA A 198 13.21 15.66 7.46
CA ALA A 198 13.54 16.95 6.89
C ALA A 198 15.02 17.29 7.17
N GLU A 199 15.47 17.15 8.40
CA GLU A 199 16.87 17.39 8.82
C GLU A 199 17.87 16.49 8.06
N ASP A 200 17.55 15.20 7.90
CA ASP A 200 18.38 14.27 7.11
C ASP A 200 18.45 14.68 5.63
N ALA A 201 17.33 15.13 5.06
CA ALA A 201 17.27 15.60 3.67
C ALA A 201 18.12 16.87 3.46
N ASP A 202 18.04 17.83 4.37
CA ASP A 202 18.80 19.08 4.33
C ASP A 202 20.31 18.83 4.51
N THR A 203 20.67 18.00 5.48
CA THR A 203 22.06 17.58 5.71
C THR A 203 22.65 16.92 4.47
N ARG A 204 21.91 16.04 3.80
CA ARG A 204 22.34 15.40 2.55
C ARG A 204 22.43 16.34 1.39
N ALA A 205 21.54 17.34 1.31
CA ALA A 205 21.60 18.38 0.29
C ALA A 205 22.86 19.26 0.45
N LEU A 206 23.18 19.63 1.69
CA LEU A 206 24.41 20.36 2.02
C LEU A 206 25.68 19.56 1.69
N MET A 207 25.72 18.28 2.07
CA MET A 207 26.83 17.39 1.75
C MET A 207 27.04 17.23 0.24
N ARG A 208 25.97 17.16 -0.56
CA ARG A 208 26.06 17.11 -2.03
C ARG A 208 26.67 18.39 -2.63
N LYS A 209 26.30 19.55 -2.12
CA LYS A 209 26.85 20.84 -2.58
C LYS A 209 28.35 20.96 -2.28
N ASN A 210 28.79 20.46 -1.12
CA ASN A 210 30.18 20.56 -0.68
C ASN A 210 31.10 19.51 -1.30
N THR A 211 30.58 18.41 -1.86
CA THR A 211 31.38 17.31 -2.44
C THR A 211 31.94 17.64 -3.82
N THR A 212 31.59 18.79 -4.43
CA THR A 212 32.02 19.18 -5.79
C THR A 212 33.47 19.64 -5.84
N TYR A 213 34.13 19.91 -4.73
CA TYR A 213 35.48 20.50 -4.73
C TYR A 213 36.61 19.69 -4.07
N TYR A 214 36.32 18.74 -3.16
CA TYR A 214 37.37 17.98 -2.45
C TYR A 214 36.94 16.57 -2.11
N SER A 215 37.09 15.59 -2.97
CA SER A 215 37.12 14.19 -2.54
C SER A 215 37.77 13.23 -3.53
N GLN A 216 39.09 13.23 -3.55
CA GLN A 216 39.86 12.04 -3.96
C GLN A 216 40.16 11.11 -2.76
N ASN A 217 39.79 11.48 -1.54
CA ASN A 217 39.93 10.65 -0.34
C ASN A 217 38.63 9.92 -0.01
N ARG A 218 38.73 8.60 0.21
CA ARG A 218 37.69 7.62 0.53
C ARG A 218 36.45 8.24 1.16
N PRO A 219 35.24 8.02 0.60
CA PRO A 219 34.03 8.49 1.22
C PRO A 219 33.90 7.84 2.61
N ALA A 220 33.86 8.66 3.66
CA ALA A 220 33.46 8.23 4.98
C ALA A 220 32.15 7.40 4.83
N LYS A 221 32.05 6.27 5.56
CA LYS A 221 30.86 5.41 5.52
C LYS A 221 29.62 6.31 5.67
N ARG A 222 28.90 6.56 4.56
CA ARG A 222 27.71 7.42 4.57
C ARG A 222 26.72 6.83 5.56
N LYS A 223 26.34 7.58 6.58
CA LYS A 223 25.23 7.20 7.46
C LYS A 223 24.02 6.87 6.60
N ARG A 224 23.30 5.83 6.97
CA ARG A 224 22.05 5.45 6.31
C ARG A 224 21.04 6.61 6.41
N ALA A 225 20.23 6.81 5.36
CA ALA A 225 19.19 7.82 5.41
C ALA A 225 18.16 7.45 6.49
N PHE A 226 17.68 8.47 7.20
CA PHE A 226 16.58 8.30 8.13
C PHE A 226 15.28 8.03 7.35
N VAL A 227 14.67 6.88 7.57
CA VAL A 227 13.37 6.46 6.98
C VAL A 227 13.20 6.88 5.50
N PRO A 228 14.08 6.45 4.58
CA PRO A 228 14.12 6.96 3.19
C PRO A 228 12.83 6.73 2.39
N ALA A 229 12.01 5.74 2.75
CA ALA A 229 10.71 5.48 2.15
C ALA A 229 9.56 6.23 2.85
N GLY A 230 9.86 7.05 3.86
CA GLY A 230 8.92 7.92 4.56
C GLY A 230 8.05 7.20 5.58
N GLN A 231 7.07 7.94 6.11
CA GLN A 231 6.14 7.42 7.11
C GLN A 231 4.73 7.19 6.56
N SER A 232 3.98 6.34 7.26
CA SER A 232 2.57 6.04 6.97
C SER A 232 1.78 5.85 8.27
N THR A 233 0.45 5.82 8.17
CA THR A 233 -0.45 5.52 9.28
C THR A 233 -1.58 4.61 8.84
N GLN A 234 -2.31 4.05 9.79
CA GLN A 234 -3.50 3.24 9.56
C GLN A 234 -4.63 3.69 10.48
N MET A 235 -5.86 3.68 9.95
CA MET A 235 -7.10 3.89 10.70
C MET A 235 -8.07 2.74 10.45
N ILE A 236 -8.78 2.34 11.50
CA ILE A 236 -9.90 1.39 11.45
C ILE A 236 -11.15 2.18 11.09
N VAL A 237 -11.91 1.67 10.13
CA VAL A 237 -13.15 2.28 9.62
C VAL A 237 -14.33 1.41 10.02
N GLY A 238 -15.38 2.03 10.58
CA GLY A 238 -16.61 1.35 10.95
C GLY A 238 -16.61 0.66 12.31
N ALA A 239 -15.53 0.74 13.07
CA ALA A 239 -15.54 0.40 14.51
C ALA A 239 -16.22 1.48 15.37
N THR A 240 -16.35 2.67 14.85
CA THR A 240 -16.81 3.89 15.52
C THR A 240 -17.64 4.74 14.56
N PRO A 241 -18.44 5.71 15.06
CA PRO A 241 -19.49 6.36 14.26
C PRO A 241 -18.99 7.43 13.27
N GLU A 242 -17.67 7.66 13.16
CA GLU A 242 -17.16 8.67 12.26
C GLU A 242 -17.51 8.35 10.79
N ASN A 243 -17.98 9.40 10.08
CA ASN A 243 -18.35 9.35 8.68
C ASN A 243 -17.13 9.54 7.76
N ASP A 244 -17.34 9.35 6.45
CA ASP A 244 -16.26 9.42 5.46
C ASP A 244 -15.71 10.84 5.30
N PHE A 245 -16.56 11.88 5.44
CA PHE A 245 -16.12 13.27 5.43
C PHE A 245 -15.09 13.56 6.52
N GLN A 246 -15.34 13.10 7.75
CA GLN A 246 -14.43 13.27 8.87
C GLN A 246 -13.11 12.51 8.65
N ILE A 247 -13.19 11.28 8.13
CA ILE A 247 -12.01 10.44 7.84
C ILE A 247 -11.14 11.06 6.75
N LEU A 248 -11.75 11.57 5.66
CA LEU A 248 -11.02 12.18 4.55
C LEU A 248 -10.40 13.52 4.92
N ASN A 249 -11.11 14.37 5.69
CA ASN A 249 -10.56 15.63 6.21
C ASN A 249 -9.38 15.38 7.14
N LEU A 250 -9.48 14.40 8.05
CA LEU A 250 -8.36 14.00 8.89
C LEU A 250 -7.19 13.53 8.03
N SER A 251 -7.44 12.71 7.02
CA SER A 251 -6.40 12.19 6.11
C SER A 251 -5.69 13.33 5.36
N ALA A 252 -6.44 14.31 4.84
CA ALA A 252 -5.90 15.50 4.17
C ALA A 252 -5.03 16.33 5.12
N ALA A 253 -5.49 16.54 6.36
CA ALA A 253 -4.72 17.23 7.39
C ALA A 253 -3.40 16.50 7.72
N LEU A 254 -3.42 15.17 7.84
CA LEU A 254 -2.25 14.35 8.10
C LEU A 254 -1.23 14.42 6.95
N TYR A 255 -1.68 14.37 5.70
CA TYR A 255 -0.79 14.55 4.54
C TYR A 255 -0.12 15.91 4.55
N ARG A 256 -0.87 16.98 4.80
CA ARG A 256 -0.37 18.35 4.80
C ARG A 256 0.61 18.63 5.94
N THR A 257 0.33 18.11 7.15
CA THR A 257 1.05 18.50 8.36
C THR A 257 2.15 17.54 8.78
N LEU A 258 2.05 16.24 8.43
CA LEU A 258 2.97 15.19 8.87
C LEU A 258 3.76 14.54 7.74
N SER A 259 3.66 15.07 6.52
CA SER A 259 4.39 14.54 5.35
C SER A 259 4.22 13.04 5.13
N LEU A 260 3.04 12.51 5.46
CA LEU A 260 2.74 11.09 5.28
C LEU A 260 2.80 10.69 3.80
N LYS A 261 3.30 9.50 3.54
CA LYS A 261 3.25 8.90 2.21
C LYS A 261 1.92 8.23 1.93
N ARG A 262 1.26 7.69 2.97
CA ARG A 262 -0.03 7.02 2.84
C ARG A 262 -0.76 6.93 4.18
N VAL A 263 -2.06 7.10 4.13
CA VAL A 263 -3.02 6.67 5.15
C VAL A 263 -3.61 5.35 4.68
N PHE A 264 -3.58 4.33 5.53
CA PHE A 264 -4.24 3.05 5.27
C PHE A 264 -5.57 3.02 6.01
N PHE A 265 -6.60 2.57 5.32
CA PHE A 265 -7.91 2.30 5.88
C PHE A 265 -8.07 0.79 6.06
N SER A 266 -8.63 0.38 7.19
CA SER A 266 -8.92 -1.01 7.50
C SER A 266 -10.37 -1.11 7.92
N ALA A 267 -11.19 -1.79 7.15
CA ALA A 267 -12.55 -2.12 7.56
C ALA A 267 -12.49 -2.89 8.89
N TYR A 268 -13.34 -2.50 9.84
CA TYR A 268 -13.47 -3.21 11.10
C TYR A 268 -13.98 -4.63 10.87
N LEU A 269 -13.29 -5.58 11.45
CA LEU A 269 -13.73 -6.99 11.50
C LEU A 269 -14.07 -7.32 12.95
N PRO A 270 -15.25 -7.93 13.25
CA PRO A 270 -15.65 -8.30 14.59
C PRO A 270 -14.87 -9.54 15.07
N VAL A 271 -13.66 -9.32 15.56
CA VAL A 271 -12.76 -10.37 16.09
C VAL A 271 -12.83 -10.48 17.63
N THR A 272 -13.61 -9.62 18.27
CA THR A 272 -13.80 -9.60 19.72
C THR A 272 -15.28 -9.40 20.04
N SER A 273 -15.73 -9.91 21.19
CA SER A 273 -17.12 -9.80 21.67
C SER A 273 -17.35 -8.58 22.57
N ASP A 274 -16.61 -7.48 22.35
CA ASP A 274 -16.73 -6.28 23.18
C ASP A 274 -18.00 -5.49 22.85
N LYS A 275 -18.84 -5.22 23.87
CA LYS A 275 -20.12 -4.52 23.70
C LYS A 275 -20.00 -3.07 23.19
N ARG A 276 -18.82 -2.47 23.26
CA ARG A 276 -18.54 -1.11 22.75
C ARG A 276 -18.32 -1.08 21.23
N LEU A 277 -18.20 -2.22 20.60
CA LEU A 277 -17.98 -2.39 19.18
C LEU A 277 -19.27 -2.85 18.49
N PRO A 278 -19.45 -2.56 17.20
CA PRO A 278 -20.58 -3.07 16.43
C PRO A 278 -20.63 -4.61 16.48
N ALA A 279 -21.76 -5.17 16.90
CA ALA A 279 -21.94 -6.61 17.06
C ALA A 279 -22.11 -7.35 15.73
N SER A 280 -22.60 -6.68 14.70
CA SER A 280 -22.90 -7.26 13.39
C SER A 280 -22.49 -6.33 12.27
N GLY A 281 -22.02 -6.92 11.22
CA GLY A 281 -21.75 -6.22 9.98
C GLY A 281 -20.27 -5.88 9.86
N ALA A 282 -19.60 -6.71 9.07
CA ALA A 282 -18.43 -6.21 8.38
C ALA A 282 -18.84 -4.89 7.75
N VAL A 283 -18.09 -3.83 8.04
CA VAL A 283 -18.14 -2.61 7.21
C VAL A 283 -18.05 -3.11 5.78
N GLU A 284 -19.00 -2.71 4.96
CA GLU A 284 -19.01 -3.13 3.57
C GLU A 284 -17.61 -2.87 3.00
N LEU A 285 -16.96 -3.90 2.49
CA LEU A 285 -15.63 -3.77 1.86
C LEU A 285 -15.63 -2.68 0.81
N ASP A 286 -16.79 -2.39 0.23
CA ASP A 286 -16.99 -1.30 -0.71
C ASP A 286 -16.72 0.07 -0.09
N ARG A 287 -17.02 0.32 1.20
CA ARG A 287 -16.69 1.58 1.89
C ARG A 287 -15.17 1.78 2.02
N GLU A 288 -14.45 0.73 2.40
CA GLU A 288 -12.97 0.78 2.43
C GLU A 288 -12.40 1.09 1.05
N HIS A 289 -12.90 0.42 0.01
CA HIS A 289 -12.49 0.66 -1.37
C HIS A 289 -12.80 2.09 -1.82
N ARG A 290 -13.96 2.65 -1.46
CA ARG A 290 -14.32 4.04 -1.77
C ARG A 290 -13.40 5.04 -1.09
N LEU A 291 -13.06 4.83 0.17
CA LEU A 291 -12.08 5.65 0.89
C LEU A 291 -10.69 5.61 0.22
N TYR A 292 -10.22 4.44 -0.22
CA TYR A 292 -8.98 4.36 -0.99
C TYR A 292 -9.06 5.06 -2.33
N GLN A 293 -10.20 5.01 -3.01
CA GLN A 293 -10.41 5.74 -4.27
C GLN A 293 -10.40 7.25 -4.05
N ALA A 294 -11.06 7.75 -3.00
CA ALA A 294 -11.05 9.15 -2.62
C ALA A 294 -9.64 9.63 -2.21
N ASP A 295 -8.93 8.85 -1.38
CA ASP A 295 -7.52 9.10 -1.03
C ASP A 295 -6.63 9.22 -2.28
N TRP A 296 -6.87 8.36 -3.27
CA TRP A 296 -6.14 8.40 -4.54
C TRP A 296 -6.43 9.68 -5.33
N LEU A 297 -7.68 10.16 -5.34
CA LEU A 297 -8.06 11.42 -5.96
C LEU A 297 -7.35 12.61 -5.32
N MET A 298 -7.34 12.69 -4.00
CA MET A 298 -6.65 13.77 -3.28
C MET A 298 -5.15 13.80 -3.60
N ARG A 299 -4.48 12.65 -3.55
CA ARG A 299 -3.01 12.58 -3.68
C ARG A 299 -2.50 12.72 -5.11
N PHE A 300 -3.21 12.23 -6.10
CA PHE A 300 -2.69 12.13 -7.47
C PHE A 300 -3.47 12.91 -8.52
N TYR A 301 -4.71 13.29 -8.23
CA TYR A 301 -5.57 14.00 -9.16
C TYR A 301 -5.83 15.45 -8.72
N LYS A 302 -5.30 15.86 -7.57
CA LYS A 302 -5.45 17.20 -6.99
C LYS A 302 -6.92 17.58 -6.72
N PHE A 303 -7.71 16.63 -6.28
CA PHE A 303 -9.02 16.93 -5.73
C PHE A 303 -8.88 17.43 -4.30
N ASP A 304 -9.65 18.44 -3.94
CA ASP A 304 -9.87 18.79 -2.54
C ASP A 304 -10.92 17.85 -1.93
N VAL A 305 -10.93 17.72 -0.60
CA VAL A 305 -11.94 16.89 0.09
C VAL A 305 -13.33 17.43 -0.17
N SER A 306 -13.51 18.76 -0.14
CA SER A 306 -14.77 19.44 -0.39
C SER A 306 -15.35 19.23 -1.80
N GLU A 307 -14.50 18.86 -2.78
CA GLU A 307 -14.97 18.46 -4.11
C GLU A 307 -15.51 17.02 -4.13
N ILE A 308 -15.04 16.16 -3.25
CA ILE A 308 -15.38 14.73 -3.23
C ILE A 308 -16.62 14.47 -2.37
N ILE A 309 -16.74 15.18 -1.24
CA ILE A 309 -17.70 14.91 -0.17
C ILE A 309 -17.87 16.17 0.69
N ASP A 310 -19.05 16.36 1.25
CA ASP A 310 -19.39 17.50 2.10
C ASP A 310 -20.08 17.06 3.41
N GLU A 311 -20.46 18.04 4.25
CA GLU A 311 -21.13 17.78 5.52
C GLU A 311 -22.59 17.35 5.35
N GLU A 312 -23.25 17.75 4.27
CA GLU A 312 -24.65 17.42 3.99
C GLU A 312 -24.75 15.97 3.51
N ASN A 313 -23.75 15.51 2.74
CA ASN A 313 -23.65 14.14 2.21
C ASN A 313 -22.34 13.49 2.71
N PRO A 314 -22.25 13.13 4.01
CA PRO A 314 -20.98 12.78 4.65
C PRO A 314 -20.48 11.35 4.37
N TYR A 315 -21.12 10.62 3.46
CA TYR A 315 -20.74 9.27 3.05
C TYR A 315 -20.47 9.19 1.55
N LEU A 316 -19.46 8.44 1.16
CA LEU A 316 -19.16 8.17 -0.24
C LEU A 316 -20.26 7.31 -0.86
N ASP A 317 -20.52 7.54 -2.15
CA ASP A 317 -21.54 6.81 -2.90
C ASP A 317 -21.20 5.32 -2.98
N PRO A 318 -22.09 4.41 -2.55
CA PRO A 318 -21.82 2.97 -2.57
C PRO A 318 -21.80 2.39 -3.99
N GLN A 319 -22.52 3.00 -4.94
CA GLN A 319 -22.67 2.50 -6.32
C GLN A 319 -21.61 3.06 -7.26
N LEU A 320 -21.29 4.35 -7.14
CA LEU A 320 -20.31 5.03 -7.98
C LEU A 320 -18.97 5.20 -7.26
N ASP A 321 -17.88 5.10 -8.00
CA ASP A 321 -16.60 5.57 -7.48
C ASP A 321 -16.61 7.10 -7.32
N PRO A 322 -15.82 7.65 -6.37
CA PRO A 322 -15.89 9.09 -6.04
C PRO A 322 -15.66 10.02 -7.23
N LYS A 323 -14.83 9.63 -8.20
CA LYS A 323 -14.60 10.44 -9.40
C LYS A 323 -15.79 10.45 -10.35
N ALA A 324 -16.45 9.31 -10.52
CA ALA A 324 -17.66 9.21 -11.32
C ALA A 324 -18.82 9.95 -10.65
N ASN A 325 -18.95 9.84 -9.33
CA ASN A 325 -19.95 10.56 -8.57
C ASN A 325 -19.77 12.08 -8.70
N TRP A 326 -18.54 12.57 -8.55
CA TRP A 326 -18.22 13.98 -8.78
C TRP A 326 -18.65 14.43 -10.20
N ALA A 327 -18.24 13.68 -11.23
CA ALA A 327 -18.52 14.05 -12.62
C ALA A 327 -20.02 14.07 -12.96
N VAL A 328 -20.82 13.16 -12.38
CA VAL A 328 -22.27 13.13 -12.56
C VAL A 328 -22.96 14.32 -11.87
N ASN A 329 -22.40 14.79 -10.77
CA ASN A 329 -22.93 15.93 -10.01
C ASN A 329 -22.44 17.30 -10.55
N HIS A 330 -21.47 17.32 -11.48
CA HIS A 330 -20.86 18.52 -12.06
C HIS A 330 -20.88 18.46 -13.60
N LEU A 331 -22.07 18.21 -14.16
CA LEU A 331 -22.26 18.07 -15.61
C LEU A 331 -22.01 19.36 -16.38
N GLU A 332 -22.02 20.52 -15.74
CA GLU A 332 -21.64 21.82 -16.30
C GLU A 332 -20.19 21.84 -16.84
N HIS A 333 -19.33 20.97 -16.37
CA HIS A 333 -17.96 20.82 -16.86
C HIS A 333 -17.82 19.85 -18.03
N PHE A 334 -18.90 19.16 -18.44
CA PHE A 334 -18.85 18.08 -19.43
C PHE A 334 -19.83 18.33 -20.60
N PRO A 335 -19.51 17.80 -21.79
CA PRO A 335 -18.35 17.00 -22.15
C PRO A 335 -17.07 17.83 -22.36
N VAL A 336 -15.93 17.20 -22.12
CA VAL A 336 -14.60 17.81 -22.25
C VAL A 336 -13.97 17.44 -23.60
N GLU A 337 -13.54 18.46 -24.39
CA GLU A 337 -12.83 18.21 -25.65
C GLU A 337 -11.38 17.77 -25.39
N VAL A 338 -11.04 16.53 -25.75
CA VAL A 338 -9.75 15.92 -25.42
C VAL A 338 -8.55 16.59 -26.09
N ASN A 339 -8.77 17.21 -27.25
CA ASN A 339 -7.70 17.83 -28.03
C ASN A 339 -7.29 19.23 -27.50
N THR A 340 -8.15 19.88 -26.71
CA THR A 340 -7.91 21.25 -26.21
C THR A 340 -7.89 21.37 -24.71
N ALA A 341 -8.59 20.50 -23.99
CA ALA A 341 -8.78 20.59 -22.53
C ALA A 341 -7.46 20.67 -21.75
N PRO A 342 -7.37 21.47 -20.68
CA PRO A 342 -6.21 21.49 -19.79
C PRO A 342 -6.06 20.16 -19.05
N LEU A 343 -4.84 19.89 -18.55
CA LEU A 343 -4.52 18.63 -17.86
C LEU A 343 -5.43 18.40 -16.65
N GLU A 344 -5.75 19.45 -15.91
CA GLU A 344 -6.61 19.41 -14.73
C GLU A 344 -8.01 18.90 -15.09
N MET A 345 -8.58 19.37 -16.20
CA MET A 345 -9.90 18.92 -16.68
C MET A 345 -9.86 17.48 -17.17
N LEU A 346 -8.80 17.07 -17.87
CA LEU A 346 -8.64 15.66 -18.25
C LEU A 346 -8.56 14.73 -17.03
N LEU A 347 -7.95 15.21 -15.94
CA LEU A 347 -7.90 14.48 -14.67
C LEU A 347 -9.27 14.36 -13.98
N ARG A 348 -10.23 15.25 -14.29
CA ARG A 348 -11.61 15.19 -13.77
C ARG A 348 -12.47 14.16 -14.52
N VAL A 349 -12.13 13.80 -15.76
CA VAL A 349 -12.89 12.85 -16.59
C VAL A 349 -12.82 11.44 -16.01
N PRO A 350 -13.96 10.78 -15.66
CA PRO A 350 -13.97 9.36 -15.28
C PRO A 350 -13.33 8.48 -16.36
N GLY A 351 -12.44 7.56 -15.94
CA GLY A 351 -11.72 6.69 -16.88
C GLY A 351 -10.41 7.25 -17.43
N ILE A 352 -10.09 8.53 -17.21
CA ILE A 352 -8.78 9.11 -17.55
C ILE A 352 -7.96 9.26 -16.28
N GLY A 353 -6.88 8.49 -16.17
CA GLY A 353 -5.94 8.55 -15.05
C GLY A 353 -4.76 9.50 -15.31
N PRO A 354 -3.88 9.75 -14.32
CA PRO A 354 -2.75 10.68 -14.47
C PRO A 354 -1.79 10.31 -15.61
N ARG A 355 -1.58 9.01 -15.85
CA ARG A 355 -0.78 8.53 -16.99
C ARG A 355 -1.50 8.82 -18.32
N GLY A 356 -2.78 8.47 -18.41
CA GLY A 356 -3.60 8.69 -19.61
C GLY A 356 -3.72 10.17 -19.96
N ALA A 357 -4.00 11.04 -18.98
CA ALA A 357 -4.08 12.48 -19.17
C ALA A 357 -2.76 13.07 -19.72
N ARG A 358 -1.60 12.67 -19.16
CA ARG A 358 -0.29 13.12 -19.67
C ARG A 358 0.00 12.60 -21.09
N LEU A 359 -0.39 11.35 -21.39
CA LEU A 359 -0.25 10.79 -22.73
C LEU A 359 -1.12 11.51 -23.74
N ILE A 360 -2.38 11.86 -23.40
CA ILE A 360 -3.26 12.68 -24.23
C ILE A 360 -2.61 14.04 -24.53
N VAL A 361 -2.17 14.76 -23.48
CA VAL A 361 -1.51 16.07 -23.64
C VAL A 361 -0.24 15.99 -24.51
N LYS A 362 0.51 14.88 -24.41
CA LYS A 362 1.69 14.66 -25.25
C LYS A 362 1.30 14.34 -26.69
N ALA A 363 0.39 13.41 -26.92
CA ALA A 363 0.04 12.91 -28.24
C ALA A 363 -0.68 13.98 -29.11
N ARG A 364 -1.57 14.79 -28.52
CA ARG A 364 -2.27 15.86 -29.25
C ARG A 364 -1.37 16.98 -29.78
N ARG A 365 -0.09 17.03 -29.35
CA ARG A 365 0.89 17.97 -29.93
C ARG A 365 1.38 17.55 -31.31
N THR A 366 1.25 16.27 -31.65
CA THR A 366 1.75 15.71 -32.91
C THR A 366 0.62 15.35 -33.87
N CYS A 367 -0.55 15.00 -33.37
CA CYS A 367 -1.72 14.67 -34.22
C CYS A 367 -3.00 14.97 -33.45
N CYS A 368 -4.08 15.24 -34.21
CA CYS A 368 -5.42 15.30 -33.66
C CYS A 368 -5.85 13.89 -33.22
N LEU A 369 -6.34 13.79 -31.96
CA LEU A 369 -6.75 12.50 -31.38
C LEU A 369 -8.20 12.21 -31.73
N HIS A 370 -8.45 11.00 -32.19
CA HIS A 370 -9.77 10.43 -32.39
C HIS A 370 -10.00 9.26 -31.44
N GLU A 371 -11.17 8.66 -31.46
CA GLU A 371 -11.51 7.54 -30.59
C GLU A 371 -10.53 6.36 -30.66
N PRO A 372 -10.07 5.89 -31.84
CA PRO A 372 -9.12 4.77 -31.93
C PRO A 372 -7.79 5.03 -31.22
N GLU A 373 -7.27 6.29 -31.32
CA GLU A 373 -6.05 6.70 -30.65
C GLU A 373 -6.22 6.71 -29.13
N LEU A 374 -7.36 7.24 -28.64
CA LEU A 374 -7.65 7.26 -27.20
C LEU A 374 -7.70 5.85 -26.60
N ARG A 375 -8.26 4.88 -27.31
CA ARG A 375 -8.29 3.47 -26.87
C ARG A 375 -6.87 2.89 -26.74
N LYS A 376 -5.93 3.27 -27.62
CA LYS A 376 -4.52 2.84 -27.59
C LYS A 376 -3.73 3.49 -26.47
N LEU A 377 -4.13 4.66 -25.98
CA LEU A 377 -3.45 5.37 -24.88
C LEU A 377 -3.65 4.74 -23.50
N GLY A 378 -4.41 3.65 -23.39
CA GLY A 378 -4.61 2.90 -22.14
C GLY A 378 -5.52 3.61 -21.13
N ILE A 379 -6.43 4.46 -21.61
CA ILE A 379 -7.52 5.02 -20.80
C ILE A 379 -8.68 4.02 -20.70
N ALA A 380 -9.49 4.14 -19.65
CA ALA A 380 -10.73 3.37 -19.53
C ALA A 380 -11.83 4.00 -20.41
N TYR A 381 -11.67 3.88 -21.74
CA TYR A 381 -12.52 4.54 -22.73
C TYR A 381 -14.02 4.25 -22.54
N LYS A 382 -14.40 3.02 -22.14
CA LYS A 382 -15.80 2.64 -21.85
C LYS A 382 -16.47 3.56 -20.83
N ARG A 383 -15.70 4.16 -19.93
CA ARG A 383 -16.18 5.13 -18.93
C ARG A 383 -16.00 6.57 -19.41
N ALA A 384 -14.84 6.88 -20.01
CA ALA A 384 -14.50 8.23 -20.43
C ALA A 384 -15.43 8.77 -21.52
N ARG A 385 -15.92 7.92 -22.42
CA ARG A 385 -16.73 8.29 -23.58
C ARG A 385 -17.99 9.12 -23.23
N PHE A 386 -18.55 8.95 -22.04
CA PHE A 386 -19.73 9.67 -21.58
C PHE A 386 -19.44 11.12 -21.14
N PHE A 387 -18.17 11.50 -21.04
CA PHE A 387 -17.71 12.77 -20.50
C PHE A 387 -16.79 13.53 -21.45
N ILE A 388 -16.57 13.04 -22.68
CA ILE A 388 -15.63 13.63 -23.62
C ILE A 388 -16.23 13.86 -25.01
N THR A 389 -15.66 14.84 -25.70
CA THR A 389 -15.73 15.01 -27.14
C THR A 389 -14.36 14.79 -27.78
N CYS A 390 -14.37 14.37 -29.04
CA CYS A 390 -13.19 14.25 -29.90
C CYS A 390 -13.49 15.01 -31.19
N ASN A 391 -12.79 16.12 -31.44
CA ASN A 391 -13.06 17.00 -32.58
C ASN A 391 -14.54 17.46 -32.65
N GLY A 392 -15.08 17.89 -31.51
CA GLY A 392 -16.45 18.33 -31.37
C GLY A 392 -17.52 17.23 -31.43
N LYS A 393 -17.11 15.96 -31.65
CA LYS A 393 -18.06 14.83 -31.70
C LYS A 393 -18.17 14.19 -30.33
N TYR A 394 -19.38 14.09 -29.79
CA TYR A 394 -19.67 13.44 -28.53
C TYR A 394 -19.46 11.93 -28.65
N ALA A 395 -18.64 11.36 -27.75
CA ALA A 395 -18.24 9.96 -27.79
C ALA A 395 -19.25 9.00 -27.13
N GLY A 396 -20.18 9.53 -26.33
CA GLY A 396 -21.19 8.76 -25.56
C GLY A 396 -22.51 8.58 -26.33
N THR A 397 -22.46 8.34 -27.64
CA THR A 397 -23.65 8.21 -28.49
C THR A 397 -24.72 7.29 -27.91
N GLY A 398 -25.97 7.72 -27.93
CA GLY A 398 -27.15 6.99 -27.42
C GLY A 398 -27.42 7.15 -25.92
N THR A 399 -26.53 7.82 -25.16
CA THR A 399 -26.77 8.12 -23.74
C THR A 399 -26.93 9.61 -23.54
N PRO A 400 -28.05 10.09 -23.01
CA PRO A 400 -28.23 11.50 -22.67
C PRO A 400 -27.22 11.94 -21.61
N ILE A 401 -26.75 13.19 -21.71
CA ILE A 401 -25.92 13.81 -20.67
C ILE A 401 -26.87 14.30 -19.55
N ALA A 402 -27.40 13.35 -18.80
CA ALA A 402 -28.28 13.59 -17.67
C ALA A 402 -27.84 12.74 -16.47
N PRO A 403 -27.93 13.26 -15.23
CA PRO A 403 -27.40 12.58 -14.04
C PRO A 403 -27.91 11.14 -13.88
N GLY A 404 -29.21 10.92 -14.02
CA GLY A 404 -29.84 9.60 -13.86
C GLY A 404 -29.38 8.58 -14.92
N ALA A 405 -29.30 9.00 -16.19
CA ALA A 405 -28.86 8.14 -17.29
C ALA A 405 -27.38 7.75 -17.14
N LEU A 406 -26.53 8.73 -16.81
CA LEU A 406 -25.11 8.49 -16.60
C LEU A 406 -24.84 7.63 -15.37
N ARG A 407 -25.57 7.87 -14.27
CA ARG A 407 -25.49 7.05 -13.06
C ARG A 407 -25.83 5.60 -13.36
N ALA A 408 -26.90 5.32 -14.07
CA ALA A 408 -27.29 3.96 -14.46
C ALA A 408 -26.22 3.27 -15.32
N GLN A 409 -25.63 3.99 -16.29
CA GLN A 409 -24.56 3.46 -17.14
C GLN A 409 -23.25 3.19 -16.39
N LEU A 410 -22.90 4.02 -15.41
CA LEU A 410 -21.65 3.90 -14.66
C LEU A 410 -21.73 2.90 -13.51
N ALA A 411 -22.92 2.72 -12.92
CA ALA A 411 -23.20 1.72 -11.90
C ALA A 411 -23.31 0.30 -12.49
N ALA A 412 -23.67 0.17 -13.78
CA ALA A 412 -23.75 -1.12 -14.44
C ALA A 412 -22.37 -1.82 -14.49
N PRO A 413 -22.29 -3.12 -14.24
CA PRO A 413 -21.04 -3.89 -14.38
C PRO A 413 -20.49 -3.75 -15.81
N ILE A 414 -19.27 -3.28 -15.95
CA ILE A 414 -18.65 -2.97 -17.27
C ILE A 414 -18.45 -4.22 -18.15
N ASP A 415 -18.38 -5.40 -17.54
CA ASP A 415 -18.34 -6.69 -18.24
C ASP A 415 -19.15 -7.71 -17.43
N GLY A 416 -20.08 -8.38 -18.10
CA GLY A 416 -20.93 -9.40 -17.49
C GLY A 416 -20.14 -10.44 -16.67
N GLY A 417 -20.13 -10.28 -15.38
CA GLY A 417 -19.82 -11.33 -14.41
C GLY A 417 -18.38 -11.78 -14.23
N LYS A 418 -17.42 -11.46 -15.11
CA LYS A 418 -16.05 -11.99 -15.00
C LYS A 418 -15.22 -11.33 -13.89
N HIS A 419 -15.36 -10.00 -13.70
CA HIS A 419 -14.64 -9.30 -12.65
C HIS A 419 -15.25 -9.48 -11.25
N ARG A 420 -16.59 -9.55 -11.15
CA ARG A 420 -17.27 -9.80 -9.86
C ARG A 420 -16.98 -11.21 -9.33
N ARG A 421 -16.86 -12.22 -10.24
CA ARG A 421 -16.40 -13.56 -9.87
C ARG A 421 -14.92 -13.61 -9.48
N ARG A 422 -14.07 -12.73 -10.05
CA ARG A 422 -12.66 -12.61 -9.66
C ARG A 422 -12.50 -11.87 -8.33
N ALA A 423 -13.24 -10.79 -8.09
CA ALA A 423 -13.22 -10.07 -6.80
C ALA A 423 -13.82 -10.91 -5.67
N ALA A 424 -14.96 -11.58 -5.90
CA ALA A 424 -15.55 -12.49 -4.93
C ALA A 424 -14.66 -13.72 -4.66
N LYS A 425 -13.97 -14.26 -5.69
CA LYS A 425 -12.95 -15.29 -5.50
C LYS A 425 -11.68 -14.77 -4.80
N GLN A 426 -11.32 -13.50 -4.96
CA GLN A 426 -10.20 -12.88 -4.25
C GLN A 426 -10.52 -12.61 -2.79
N CYS A 427 -11.78 -12.27 -2.46
CA CYS A 427 -12.20 -12.07 -1.06
C CYS A 427 -12.49 -13.39 -0.32
N GLN A 428 -12.93 -14.44 -1.02
CA GLN A 428 -13.08 -15.79 -0.46
C GLN A 428 -11.76 -16.56 -0.35
N GLY A 429 -10.67 -16.05 -0.92
CA GLY A 429 -9.37 -16.70 -0.95
C GLY A 429 -8.37 -16.21 0.09
N GLN A 430 -8.78 -15.41 1.08
CA GLN A 430 -7.95 -15.15 2.26
C GLN A 430 -8.18 -16.27 3.29
N LEU A 431 -7.95 -17.51 2.85
CA LEU A 431 -7.77 -18.63 3.77
C LEU A 431 -6.51 -18.34 4.59
N SER A 432 -6.64 -18.36 5.90
CA SER A 432 -5.50 -18.46 6.81
C SER A 432 -4.66 -19.66 6.39
N LEU A 433 -3.34 -19.56 6.51
CA LEU A 433 -2.43 -20.72 6.32
C LEU A 433 -2.85 -21.91 7.20
N PHE A 434 -3.68 -21.67 8.19
CA PHE A 434 -4.06 -22.55 9.29
C PHE A 434 -5.57 -22.71 9.46
N ASP A 435 -6.40 -22.35 8.47
CA ASP A 435 -7.78 -22.80 8.50
C ASP A 435 -7.78 -24.33 8.48
N PRO A 436 -8.41 -25.00 9.47
CA PRO A 436 -8.53 -26.45 9.43
C PRO A 436 -9.20 -26.82 8.13
N LEU A 437 -8.48 -27.52 7.27
CA LEU A 437 -9.01 -28.04 6.02
C LEU A 437 -10.13 -29.04 6.35
N GLU A 438 -11.38 -28.62 6.29
CA GLU A 438 -12.51 -29.54 6.21
C GLU A 438 -12.46 -30.45 4.96
N GLY A 439 -11.32 -30.46 4.26
CA GLY A 439 -11.03 -31.26 3.07
C GLY A 439 -9.86 -32.22 3.17
N GLN A 440 -9.15 -32.32 4.31
CA GLN A 440 -8.00 -33.23 4.42
C GLN A 440 -8.38 -34.72 4.35
N ASN A 441 -9.64 -35.08 4.62
CA ASN A 441 -10.12 -36.47 4.42
C ASN A 441 -10.24 -36.89 2.95
N GLN A 442 -10.24 -35.96 1.99
CA GLN A 442 -10.25 -36.33 0.56
C GLN A 442 -8.84 -36.39 -0.04
N HIS A 443 -7.87 -35.70 0.55
CA HIS A 443 -6.49 -35.72 0.05
C HIS A 443 -5.73 -36.94 0.59
N GLY A 444 -5.98 -37.34 1.84
CA GLY A 444 -5.48 -38.61 2.39
C GLY A 444 -5.99 -39.81 1.59
N LYS A 445 -7.28 -39.87 1.28
CA LYS A 445 -7.84 -40.92 0.44
C LYS A 445 -7.29 -40.95 -0.99
N ARG A 446 -6.99 -39.80 -1.59
CA ARG A 446 -6.37 -39.72 -2.92
C ARG A 446 -4.90 -40.15 -2.94
N ILE A 447 -4.18 -39.94 -1.86
CA ILE A 447 -2.77 -40.39 -1.74
C ILE A 447 -2.75 -41.90 -1.49
N GLU A 448 -3.64 -42.43 -0.65
CA GLU A 448 -3.78 -43.89 -0.45
C GLU A 448 -4.28 -44.61 -1.71
N GLU A 449 -5.21 -44.03 -2.46
CA GLU A 449 -5.66 -44.60 -3.74
C GLU A 449 -4.58 -44.52 -4.85
N ALA A 450 -3.73 -43.47 -4.85
CA ALA A 450 -2.61 -43.37 -5.77
C ALA A 450 -1.51 -44.36 -5.42
N GLN A 451 -1.19 -44.53 -4.14
CA GLN A 451 -0.22 -45.52 -3.67
C GLN A 451 -0.70 -46.97 -3.88
N ALA A 452 -2.01 -47.23 -3.72
CA ALA A 452 -2.60 -48.52 -4.02
C ALA A 452 -2.60 -48.86 -5.52
N ARG A 453 -2.76 -47.86 -6.40
CA ARG A 453 -2.63 -48.05 -7.87
C ARG A 453 -1.20 -48.30 -8.31
N ASP A 454 -0.22 -47.59 -7.73
CA ASP A 454 1.19 -47.84 -8.02
C ASP A 454 1.68 -49.19 -7.49
N ALA A 455 1.13 -49.67 -6.37
CA ALA A 455 1.40 -51.02 -5.84
C ALA A 455 0.80 -52.12 -6.72
N LEU A 456 -0.41 -51.92 -7.28
CA LEU A 456 -1.02 -52.84 -8.24
C LEU A 456 -0.29 -52.88 -9.60
N HIS A 457 0.26 -51.75 -10.05
CA HIS A 457 1.01 -51.68 -11.29
C HIS A 457 2.38 -52.33 -11.21
N ASN A 458 3.03 -52.26 -10.03
CA ASN A 458 4.29 -52.94 -9.75
C ASN A 458 4.15 -54.43 -9.49
N ALA A 459 2.96 -54.94 -9.19
CA ALA A 459 2.72 -56.37 -8.98
C ALA A 459 2.39 -57.13 -10.30
N GLN A 460 2.13 -56.46 -11.41
CA GLN A 460 1.82 -57.06 -12.69
C GLN A 460 2.98 -57.02 -13.73
N GLY A 461 4.17 -56.53 -13.34
CA GLY A 461 5.30 -56.28 -14.22
C GLY A 461 6.54 -57.16 -14.01
N THR A 462 6.40 -58.44 -13.59
CA THR A 462 7.52 -59.37 -13.59
C THR A 462 7.22 -60.57 -14.49
N SER A 463 7.53 -60.46 -15.75
CA SER A 463 7.86 -61.66 -16.57
C SER A 463 8.53 -61.21 -17.89
N THR A 464 9.77 -61.70 -18.01
CA THR A 464 10.53 -62.16 -19.19
C THR A 464 11.23 -61.18 -20.14
N HIS A 465 12.52 -61.34 -20.13
CA HIS A 465 13.48 -61.62 -21.20
C HIS A 465 14.15 -60.50 -22.01
N ASP A 466 15.47 -60.51 -21.83
CA ASP A 466 16.61 -60.49 -22.80
C ASP A 466 17.13 -59.13 -23.33
N ALA A 467 18.42 -59.01 -23.02
CA ALA A 467 19.42 -58.09 -23.60
C ALA A 467 19.92 -58.62 -25.00
N PRO A 468 20.97 -58.08 -25.65
CA PRO A 468 21.49 -56.70 -25.74
C PRO A 468 21.74 -56.27 -27.22
N THR A 469 22.19 -55.04 -27.50
CA THR A 469 23.36 -54.73 -28.35
C THR A 469 23.53 -53.24 -28.67
N ASN A 470 24.73 -52.77 -28.42
CA ASN A 470 25.61 -51.80 -29.10
C ASN A 470 25.12 -51.02 -30.34
N SER A 471 25.34 -49.70 -30.35
CA SER A 471 26.45 -49.13 -31.13
C SER A 471 26.43 -47.58 -31.17
N ALA A 472 27.59 -47.05 -31.04
CA ALA A 472 28.23 -45.80 -31.25
C ALA A 472 27.93 -45.02 -32.55
N ARG A 473 28.08 -43.71 -32.50
CA ARG A 473 28.79 -42.73 -33.36
C ARG A 473 28.17 -41.33 -33.16
N ALA A 474 28.85 -40.30 -32.67
CA ALA A 474 29.98 -39.53 -33.21
C ALA A 474 29.58 -38.57 -34.35
N GLY A 475 29.99 -37.30 -34.14
CA GLY A 475 30.09 -36.25 -35.19
C GLY A 475 29.27 -34.98 -34.80
N ALA A 476 29.80 -33.90 -34.38
CA ALA A 476 30.81 -32.93 -34.82
C ALA A 476 30.18 -31.73 -35.58
N ASP A 477 30.62 -30.54 -35.08
CA ASP A 477 30.83 -29.28 -35.82
C ASP A 477 29.60 -28.48 -36.28
N ASP A 478 29.57 -27.16 -36.36
CA ASP A 478 30.57 -26.07 -36.24
C ASP A 478 29.84 -24.72 -36.22
N ALA A 479 30.48 -23.76 -35.63
CA ALA A 479 30.49 -22.32 -35.71
C ALA A 479 29.51 -21.56 -36.65
N LEU A 480 29.04 -20.40 -36.12
CA LEU A 480 29.24 -19.13 -36.83
C LEU A 480 28.98 -17.92 -35.91
N ARG A 481 30.07 -17.19 -35.65
CA ARG A 481 30.10 -15.84 -35.15
C ARG A 481 29.69 -14.84 -36.26
N THR A 482 28.94 -13.81 -35.91
CA THR A 482 29.15 -12.52 -36.59
C THR A 482 28.82 -11.35 -35.64
N SER A 483 29.85 -10.55 -35.47
CA SER A 483 29.91 -9.24 -34.82
C SER A 483 29.28 -8.16 -35.69
N CYS A 484 28.65 -7.15 -35.12
CA CYS A 484 28.58 -5.84 -35.75
C CYS A 484 28.85 -4.71 -34.74
N LYS A 485 29.76 -3.87 -35.17
CA LYS A 485 30.41 -2.77 -34.45
C LYS A 485 29.52 -1.53 -34.32
N ALA A 486 29.86 -0.76 -33.30
CA ALA A 486 29.44 0.60 -33.02
C ALA A 486 29.82 1.60 -34.12
N SER A 487 29.04 2.68 -34.23
CA SER A 487 29.55 3.97 -34.73
C SER A 487 28.94 5.12 -33.91
N THR A 488 29.85 5.85 -33.34
CA THR A 488 29.72 7.14 -32.65
C THR A 488 29.61 8.29 -33.65
N SER A 489 28.78 9.28 -33.37
CA SER A 489 29.06 10.66 -33.82
C SER A 489 28.46 11.68 -32.83
N SER A 490 29.34 12.41 -32.25
CA SER A 490 29.17 13.60 -31.42
C SER A 490 29.05 14.85 -32.30
N THR A 491 28.24 15.82 -31.94
CA THR A 491 28.58 17.25 -31.97
C THR A 491 27.62 18.10 -31.11
N PRO A 492 28.09 19.16 -30.47
CA PRO A 492 27.37 19.96 -29.48
C PRO A 492 26.74 21.22 -30.06
N MET A 493 25.70 21.74 -29.43
CA MET A 493 25.25 23.12 -29.65
C MET A 493 24.93 23.85 -28.34
N THR A 494 25.50 25.01 -28.34
CA THR A 494 25.66 26.13 -27.45
C THR A 494 24.41 26.62 -26.70
N ALA A 495 24.68 27.09 -25.50
CA ALA A 495 23.76 27.78 -24.60
C ALA A 495 23.52 29.24 -25.04
N GLN A 496 22.30 29.71 -24.92
CA GLN A 496 21.99 31.13 -24.74
C GLN A 496 21.15 31.36 -23.48
N LYS A 497 21.70 32.19 -22.62
CA LYS A 497 21.06 32.78 -21.44
C LYS A 497 20.17 33.93 -21.88
N THR A 498 18.94 33.96 -21.40
CA THR A 498 18.15 35.20 -21.28
C THR A 498 17.58 35.31 -19.88
N SER A 499 17.95 36.35 -19.20
CA SER A 499 17.46 36.82 -17.92
C SER A 499 16.13 37.53 -18.10
N ILE A 500 15.14 37.23 -17.28
CA ILE A 500 13.93 38.05 -17.09
C ILE A 500 13.62 38.20 -15.59
N SER A 501 13.39 39.45 -15.27
CA SER A 501 13.22 40.09 -13.97
C SER A 501 11.97 39.68 -13.19
N SER A 502 12.10 39.81 -11.88
CA SER A 502 11.11 39.70 -10.82
C SER A 502 9.99 40.73 -10.91
N SER A 503 8.74 40.29 -10.74
CA SER A 503 7.64 41.13 -10.27
C SER A 503 6.74 40.36 -9.29
N SER A 504 6.54 40.96 -8.12
CA SER A 504 5.76 40.49 -7.00
C SER A 504 4.24 40.44 -7.29
N PRO A 505 3.47 39.52 -6.74
CA PRO A 505 2.01 39.57 -6.81
C PRO A 505 1.39 40.25 -5.59
N ARG A 506 0.31 40.98 -5.90
CA ARG A 506 -0.58 41.73 -5.02
C ARG A 506 -1.38 40.82 -4.07
N SER A 507 -1.61 41.33 -2.88
CA SER A 507 -2.51 40.86 -1.83
C SER A 507 -3.98 40.80 -2.26
N LEU A 508 -4.69 39.75 -1.85
CA LEU A 508 -6.15 39.62 -1.88
C LEU A 508 -6.72 39.54 -0.44
N PRO A 509 -7.97 40.01 -0.22
CA PRO A 509 -8.45 40.39 1.10
C PRO A 509 -8.95 39.24 1.96
N GLU A 510 -8.86 39.46 3.28
CA GLU A 510 -9.42 38.67 4.36
C GLU A 510 -10.94 38.54 4.25
N LYS A 511 -11.47 37.34 4.48
CA LYS A 511 -12.86 37.10 4.83
C LYS A 511 -12.96 36.60 6.27
N SER A 512 -13.69 37.38 7.03
CA SER A 512 -13.99 37.21 8.44
C SER A 512 -15.03 36.13 8.73
N THR A 513 -14.82 35.44 9.85
CA THR A 513 -15.77 34.94 10.87
C THR A 513 -17.02 34.18 10.45
N LEU A 514 -16.96 32.87 10.68
CA LEU A 514 -18.04 32.07 11.28
C LEU A 514 -17.38 30.88 11.99
N ALA A 515 -17.16 31.01 13.29
CA ALA A 515 -16.67 29.94 14.15
C ALA A 515 -17.50 29.99 15.44
N SER A 516 -18.41 29.07 15.56
CA SER A 516 -18.85 28.53 16.87
C SER A 516 -19.88 27.44 16.62
N GLN A 517 -19.47 26.20 16.74
CA GLN A 517 -20.24 25.01 17.17
C GLN A 517 -19.65 23.66 16.70
N ALA A 518 -18.32 23.53 16.58
CA ALA A 518 -17.68 22.28 16.14
C ALA A 518 -16.58 21.76 17.07
N ASP A 519 -16.60 22.09 18.36
CA ASP A 519 -15.46 21.80 19.26
C ASP A 519 -15.26 20.32 19.63
N GLY A 520 -16.18 19.44 19.31
CA GLY A 520 -16.04 18.00 19.63
C GLY A 520 -15.37 17.13 18.56
N LEU A 521 -15.45 17.51 17.31
CA LEU A 521 -15.08 16.66 16.16
C LEU A 521 -13.68 16.94 15.60
N PHE A 522 -13.17 18.16 15.77
CA PHE A 522 -11.87 18.60 15.24
C PHE A 522 -10.69 18.44 16.19
N GLY A 523 -10.82 17.68 17.26
CA GLY A 523 -9.75 17.49 18.24
C GLY A 523 -8.38 17.09 17.66
N TRP A 524 -8.34 16.41 16.53
CA TRP A 524 -7.11 16.09 15.82
C TRP A 524 -6.57 17.28 15.03
N GLN A 525 -7.40 18.06 14.42
CA GLN A 525 -7.04 19.21 13.60
C GLN A 525 -6.54 20.39 14.44
N HIS A 526 -7.20 20.67 15.57
CA HIS A 526 -6.81 21.75 16.50
C HIS A 526 -5.48 21.53 17.20
N ALA A 527 -5.08 20.28 17.46
CA ALA A 527 -3.76 19.97 18.03
C ALA A 527 -2.62 20.16 17.03
N ILE A 528 -2.95 20.13 15.72
CA ILE A 528 -1.99 20.33 14.64
C ILE A 528 -1.84 21.82 14.32
N ASP A 529 -2.91 22.61 14.40
CA ASP A 529 -2.93 24.04 14.04
C ASP A 529 -2.43 24.98 15.16
N LYS A 530 -2.64 24.65 16.44
CA LYS A 530 -2.20 25.53 17.57
C LYS A 530 -0.69 25.71 17.71
N GLN A 531 0.15 24.93 17.04
CA GLN A 531 1.61 25.10 17.07
C GLN A 531 2.19 25.99 15.97
N LYS A 532 1.36 26.53 15.06
CA LYS A 532 1.82 27.53 14.08
C LYS A 532 1.88 28.97 14.62
N VAL A 533 1.38 29.22 15.81
CA VAL A 533 1.31 30.59 16.42
C VAL A 533 2.46 30.86 17.38
N CYS A 534 3.30 29.85 17.69
CA CYS A 534 4.44 29.98 18.61
C CYS A 534 5.77 29.47 18.02
N ALA A 535 6.01 29.66 16.72
CA ALA A 535 7.34 29.47 16.12
C ALA A 535 7.66 30.64 15.20
#